data_c9f40bbeb55b6ba8b2b0b8a3a7ce8d21
#
_entry.id   c9f40bbeb55b6ba8b2b0b8a3a7ce8d21
#
_cell.length_a   1.000
_cell.length_b   1.000
_cell.length_c   1.000
_cell.angle_alpha   90.00
_cell.angle_beta   90.00
_cell.angle_gamma   90.00
#
_symmetry.space_group_name_H-M   'P 1'
#
loop_
_entity.id
_entity.type
_entity.pdbx_description
1 polymer ?
#
loop_
_entity_poly.entity_id
_entity_poly.type
_entity_poly.pdbx_seq_one_letter_code
_entity_poly.pdbx_strand_id
1 'polypeptide(L)'
;MFLYFLFAYNESVNANTKKVLSVSELNRLVRNVIETNFPSVWIEGEISNFSCPSSGHWYLTLKDERSQIRCAMFKNANYKTNFQPKDGQLVLINCNPGIYEARGEFQLVINTMEEAGFGILQRKFDELKMKLSNEGLIDVSYKQKIPKNPSIVGVITSPTGAAIKDILSVLKRRFPLTKVLIYPTAVQGDGAAQQIQQCIINANQQKTCDILILSRGGGSIEDLWPFNDELVAREVFKSEIPIISAVGHEIDFTITDFVSDFRAPTPSAAAEIVT
;
A
#
# COMPACT_ATOMS: atom_id res chain seq x y z
N MET A 1 -15.10 10.16 30.52
CA MET A 1 -14.40 11.45 30.46
C MET A 1 -15.08 12.48 29.56
N PHE A 2 -15.99 12.06 28.69
CA PHE A 2 -16.76 12.94 27.77
C PHE A 2 -17.89 13.72 28.44
N LEU A 3 -18.41 13.27 29.58
CA LEU A 3 -19.51 13.94 30.31
C LEU A 3 -19.05 15.10 31.20
N TYR A 4 -17.77 15.20 31.54
CA TYR A 4 -17.29 16.24 32.48
C TYR A 4 -17.12 17.62 31.82
N PHE A 5 -16.88 17.69 30.52
CA PHE A 5 -16.71 18.97 29.82
C PHE A 5 -18.04 19.66 29.46
N LEU A 6 -19.11 18.89 29.25
CA LEU A 6 -20.45 19.48 29.09
C LEU A 6 -20.99 20.03 30.42
N PHE A 7 -20.60 19.44 31.54
CA PHE A 7 -21.03 19.92 32.86
C PHE A 7 -20.32 21.19 33.33
N ALA A 8 -19.02 21.36 33.00
CA ALA A 8 -18.27 22.56 33.33
C ALA A 8 -18.75 23.84 32.61
N TYR A 9 -19.39 23.68 31.44
CA TYR A 9 -20.01 24.81 30.73
C TYR A 9 -21.38 25.19 31.30
N ASN A 10 -22.07 24.26 31.97
CA ASN A 10 -23.41 24.47 32.54
C ASN A 10 -23.41 25.00 33.98
N GLU A 11 -22.33 24.85 34.74
CA GLU A 11 -22.32 25.31 36.14
C GLU A 11 -22.07 26.81 36.37
N SER A 12 -21.77 27.58 35.30
CA SER A 12 -21.59 29.04 35.40
C SER A 12 -22.72 29.86 34.75
N VAL A 13 -23.81 29.23 34.35
CA VAL A 13 -24.98 29.96 33.83
C VAL A 13 -25.91 30.29 35.02
N ASN A 14 -25.51 31.26 35.82
CA ASN A 14 -26.43 31.95 36.68
C ASN A 14 -27.50 32.63 35.80
N ALA A 15 -28.75 32.23 35.99
CA ALA A 15 -29.92 32.61 35.20
C ALA A 15 -30.23 34.09 35.32
N ASN A 16 -29.46 35.00 34.69
CA ASN A 16 -29.94 36.33 34.30
C ASN A 16 -28.96 37.27 33.57
N THR A 17 -27.80 36.82 33.16
CA THR A 17 -26.94 37.64 32.29
C THR A 17 -26.73 36.95 30.94
N LYS A 18 -27.38 37.44 29.90
CA LYS A 18 -27.07 37.03 28.50
C LYS A 18 -25.60 37.32 28.23
N LYS A 19 -24.75 36.32 28.23
CA LYS A 19 -23.36 36.48 27.80
C LYS A 19 -23.36 36.77 26.30
N VAL A 20 -23.13 38.01 25.91
CA VAL A 20 -23.03 38.44 24.51
C VAL A 20 -21.60 38.24 24.07
N LEU A 21 -21.39 37.39 23.07
CA LEU A 21 -20.10 37.18 22.43
C LEU A 21 -20.00 37.99 21.15
N SER A 22 -18.83 38.51 20.86
CA SER A 22 -18.52 39.00 19.51
C SER A 22 -18.36 37.82 18.52
N VAL A 23 -18.47 38.10 17.21
CA VAL A 23 -18.25 37.08 16.16
C VAL A 23 -16.86 36.47 16.28
N SER A 24 -15.85 37.30 16.55
CA SER A 24 -14.46 36.83 16.71
C SER A 24 -14.29 35.93 17.95
N GLU A 25 -14.94 36.25 19.04
CA GLU A 25 -14.92 35.41 20.26
C GLU A 25 -15.58 34.05 20.00
N LEU A 26 -16.70 34.04 19.28
CA LEU A 26 -17.37 32.79 18.92
C LEU A 26 -16.48 31.93 18.02
N ASN A 27 -15.93 32.50 16.95
CA ASN A 27 -15.04 31.78 16.03
C ASN A 27 -13.84 31.18 16.75
N ARG A 28 -13.20 31.95 17.66
CA ARG A 28 -12.09 31.47 18.48
C ARG A 28 -12.49 30.32 19.42
N LEU A 29 -13.64 30.39 20.06
CA LEU A 29 -14.14 29.31 20.93
C LEU A 29 -14.38 28.02 20.12
N VAL A 30 -15.06 28.14 18.98
CA VAL A 30 -15.34 26.96 18.12
C VAL A 30 -14.04 26.38 17.57
N ARG A 31 -13.10 27.21 17.16
CA ARG A 31 -11.76 26.78 16.72
C ARG A 31 -11.07 25.96 17.81
N ASN A 32 -11.02 26.46 19.05
CA ASN A 32 -10.37 25.75 20.17
C ASN A 32 -11.02 24.38 20.41
N VAL A 33 -12.35 24.30 20.34
CA VAL A 33 -13.08 23.03 20.49
C VAL A 33 -12.69 22.04 19.40
N ILE A 34 -12.64 22.48 18.14
CA ILE A 34 -12.27 21.62 17.02
C ILE A 34 -10.82 21.14 17.15
N GLU A 35 -9.86 22.06 17.33
CA GLU A 35 -8.44 21.74 17.42
C GLU A 35 -8.11 20.84 18.61
N THR A 36 -8.82 20.98 19.72
CA THR A 36 -8.61 20.13 20.92
C THR A 36 -9.12 18.69 20.70
N ASN A 37 -10.24 18.53 20.01
CA ASN A 37 -10.86 17.21 19.83
C ASN A 37 -10.38 16.49 18.57
N PHE A 38 -9.86 17.22 17.57
CA PHE A 38 -9.38 16.69 16.30
C PHE A 38 -7.96 17.21 16.01
N PRO A 39 -6.93 16.80 16.76
CA PRO A 39 -5.57 17.34 16.60
C PRO A 39 -4.95 17.00 15.26
N SER A 40 -5.25 15.82 14.72
CA SER A 40 -4.83 15.39 13.39
C SER A 40 -5.71 14.22 12.95
N VAL A 41 -6.18 14.26 11.70
CA VAL A 41 -7.04 13.22 11.12
C VAL A 41 -6.56 12.84 9.72
N TRP A 42 -6.83 11.60 9.34
CA TRP A 42 -6.64 11.14 7.97
C TRP A 42 -7.98 11.14 7.25
N ILE A 43 -8.03 11.72 6.05
CA ILE A 43 -9.23 11.82 5.23
C ILE A 43 -8.88 11.42 3.81
N GLU A 44 -9.70 10.57 3.20
CA GLU A 44 -9.66 10.25 1.79
C GLU A 44 -10.76 11.03 1.05
N GLY A 45 -10.44 11.50 -0.13
CA GLY A 45 -11.41 12.21 -0.98
C GLY A 45 -10.84 12.58 -2.34
N GLU A 46 -11.72 12.98 -3.23
CA GLU A 46 -11.36 13.44 -4.58
C GLU A 46 -11.06 14.94 -4.56
N ILE A 47 -9.96 15.32 -5.21
CA ILE A 47 -9.59 16.72 -5.39
C ILE A 47 -10.53 17.39 -6.39
N SER A 48 -10.94 18.60 -6.05
CA SER A 48 -11.59 19.52 -6.97
C SER A 48 -11.16 20.97 -6.70
N ASN A 49 -11.29 21.84 -7.70
CA ASN A 49 -10.92 23.25 -7.62
C ASN A 49 -9.47 23.49 -7.16
N PHE A 50 -8.54 22.66 -7.63
CA PHE A 50 -7.13 22.82 -7.30
C PHE A 50 -6.57 24.13 -7.84
N SER A 51 -5.86 24.87 -6.99
CA SER A 51 -5.16 26.09 -7.38
C SER A 51 -3.85 26.25 -6.64
N CYS A 52 -2.85 26.77 -7.35
CA CYS A 52 -1.53 27.10 -6.82
C CYS A 52 -1.18 28.56 -7.19
N PRO A 53 -1.55 29.54 -6.35
CA PRO A 53 -1.17 30.94 -6.54
C PRO A 53 0.36 31.15 -6.48
N SER A 54 0.81 32.37 -6.85
CA SER A 54 2.24 32.77 -6.83
C SER A 54 2.89 32.65 -5.45
N SER A 55 2.10 32.58 -4.35
CA SER A 55 2.57 32.29 -2.99
C SER A 55 3.15 30.88 -2.83
N GLY A 56 2.82 29.97 -3.76
CA GLY A 56 3.23 28.57 -3.73
C GLY A 56 2.43 27.71 -2.75
N HIS A 57 1.39 28.24 -2.13
CA HIS A 57 0.44 27.45 -1.33
C HIS A 57 -0.54 26.73 -2.27
N TRP A 58 -0.97 25.54 -1.88
CA TRP A 58 -2.03 24.81 -2.58
C TRP A 58 -3.36 25.04 -1.89
N TYR A 59 -4.37 25.32 -2.67
CA TYR A 59 -5.75 25.39 -2.25
C TYR A 59 -6.58 24.43 -3.08
N LEU A 60 -7.43 23.67 -2.44
CA LEU A 60 -8.28 22.69 -3.12
C LEU A 60 -9.57 22.46 -2.30
N THR A 61 -10.51 21.82 -2.92
CA THR A 61 -11.68 21.27 -2.26
C THR A 61 -11.53 19.73 -2.28
N LEU A 62 -11.63 19.11 -1.12
CA LEU A 62 -11.73 17.67 -1.00
C LEU A 62 -13.21 17.30 -0.95
N LYS A 63 -13.64 16.35 -1.76
CA LYS A 63 -15.04 15.92 -1.84
C LYS A 63 -15.18 14.40 -1.78
N ASP A 64 -16.31 13.94 -1.28
CA ASP A 64 -16.83 12.59 -1.41
C ASP A 64 -18.20 12.61 -2.11
N GLU A 65 -18.95 11.51 -2.07
CA GLU A 65 -20.27 11.41 -2.69
C GLU A 65 -21.32 12.38 -2.10
N ARG A 66 -21.12 12.87 -0.86
CA ARG A 66 -22.14 13.60 -0.10
C ARG A 66 -21.70 14.95 0.40
N SER A 67 -20.39 15.18 0.50
CA SER A 67 -19.85 16.33 1.20
C SER A 67 -18.60 16.86 0.51
N GLN A 68 -18.31 18.13 0.77
CA GLN A 68 -17.08 18.76 0.33
C GLN A 68 -16.53 19.71 1.39
N ILE A 69 -15.21 19.86 1.44
CA ILE A 69 -14.53 20.72 2.40
C ILE A 69 -13.35 21.43 1.77
N ARG A 70 -13.16 22.70 2.11
CA ARG A 70 -12.01 23.49 1.66
C ARG A 70 -10.74 23.06 2.38
N CYS A 71 -9.66 22.97 1.63
CA CYS A 71 -8.36 22.57 2.15
C CYS A 71 -7.30 23.59 1.74
N ALA A 72 -6.32 23.78 2.62
CA ALA A 72 -5.11 24.57 2.34
C ALA A 72 -3.88 23.73 2.69
N MET A 73 -2.91 23.66 1.80
CA MET A 73 -1.61 23.04 2.04
C MET A 73 -0.52 24.08 1.84
N PHE A 74 0.20 24.39 2.91
CA PHE A 74 1.22 25.45 2.86
C PHE A 74 2.47 24.97 2.12
N LYS A 75 3.22 25.91 1.54
CA LYS A 75 4.41 25.67 0.72
C LYS A 75 5.46 24.76 1.40
N ASN A 76 5.66 24.90 2.69
CA ASN A 76 6.58 24.07 3.46
C ASN A 76 6.10 22.62 3.65
N ALA A 77 4.80 22.37 3.54
CA ALA A 77 4.21 21.03 3.59
C ALA A 77 4.17 20.40 2.20
N ASN A 78 3.75 21.16 1.16
CA ASN A 78 3.58 20.61 -0.18
C ASN A 78 4.91 20.27 -0.87
N TYR A 79 6.02 20.85 -0.43
CA TYR A 79 7.37 20.51 -0.92
C TYR A 79 7.72 19.00 -0.72
N LYS A 80 7.07 18.33 0.24
CA LYS A 80 7.29 16.91 0.53
C LYS A 80 6.44 15.98 -0.34
N THR A 81 5.51 16.52 -1.12
CA THR A 81 4.62 15.75 -1.98
C THR A 81 5.33 15.42 -3.28
N ASN A 82 5.40 14.12 -3.63
CA ASN A 82 6.15 13.64 -4.81
C ASN A 82 5.37 13.73 -6.12
N PHE A 83 4.15 14.26 -6.11
CA PHE A 83 3.30 14.44 -7.29
C PHE A 83 2.65 15.82 -7.29
N GLN A 84 2.15 16.23 -8.46
CA GLN A 84 1.38 17.45 -8.59
C GLN A 84 -0.11 17.12 -8.59
N PRO A 85 -0.89 17.59 -7.59
CA PRO A 85 -2.32 17.31 -7.51
C PRO A 85 -3.09 17.83 -8.72
N LYS A 86 -4.14 17.09 -9.11
CA LYS A 86 -5.04 17.45 -10.21
C LYS A 86 -6.49 17.22 -9.80
N ASP A 87 -7.40 18.00 -10.40
CA ASP A 87 -8.84 17.78 -10.24
C ASP A 87 -9.23 16.38 -10.70
N GLY A 88 -10.11 15.73 -9.95
CA GLY A 88 -10.53 14.34 -10.17
C GLY A 88 -9.61 13.28 -9.57
N GLN A 89 -8.47 13.66 -9.01
CA GLN A 89 -7.55 12.72 -8.38
C GLN A 89 -8.01 12.37 -6.97
N LEU A 90 -8.06 11.08 -6.67
CA LEU A 90 -8.33 10.57 -5.31
C LEU A 90 -7.05 10.64 -4.48
N VAL A 91 -7.13 11.25 -3.30
CA VAL A 91 -5.98 11.44 -2.40
C VAL A 91 -6.32 11.08 -0.96
N LEU A 92 -5.30 10.65 -0.24
CA LEU A 92 -5.32 10.50 1.21
C LEU A 92 -4.53 11.65 1.84
N ILE A 93 -5.16 12.41 2.71
CA ILE A 93 -4.53 13.55 3.38
C ILE A 93 -4.47 13.35 4.88
N ASN A 94 -3.34 13.70 5.50
CA ASN A 94 -3.26 13.98 6.93
C ASN A 94 -3.46 15.47 7.13
N CYS A 95 -4.41 15.87 7.96
CA CYS A 95 -4.77 17.26 8.11
C CYS A 95 -5.25 17.61 9.52
N ASN A 96 -5.22 18.89 9.83
CA ASN A 96 -5.77 19.47 11.04
C ASN A 96 -7.06 20.22 10.69
N PRO A 97 -8.23 19.76 11.17
CA PRO A 97 -9.47 20.51 11.03
C PRO A 97 -9.43 21.81 11.86
N GLY A 98 -9.99 22.88 11.32
CA GLY A 98 -10.00 24.15 12.00
C GLY A 98 -10.96 25.15 11.38
N ILE A 99 -11.02 26.34 11.97
CA ILE A 99 -11.80 27.46 11.45
C ILE A 99 -10.86 28.57 10.99
N TYR A 100 -11.08 29.05 9.79
CA TYR A 100 -10.46 30.28 9.31
C TYR A 100 -11.16 31.48 9.97
N GLU A 101 -10.60 31.99 11.06
CA GLU A 101 -11.24 32.98 11.94
C GLU A 101 -11.76 34.21 11.22
N ALA A 102 -11.02 34.72 10.21
CA ALA A 102 -11.40 35.94 9.50
C ALA A 102 -12.75 35.82 8.74
N ARG A 103 -13.16 34.58 8.38
CA ARG A 103 -14.41 34.32 7.66
C ARG A 103 -15.36 33.40 8.42
N GLY A 104 -14.90 32.75 9.49
CA GLY A 104 -15.67 31.74 10.19
C GLY A 104 -15.90 30.46 9.39
N GLU A 105 -15.07 30.20 8.38
CA GLU A 105 -15.21 29.06 7.49
C GLU A 105 -14.46 27.84 8.04
N PHE A 106 -15.14 26.69 8.08
CA PHE A 106 -14.52 25.42 8.40
C PHE A 106 -13.62 24.98 7.26
N GLN A 107 -12.36 24.64 7.58
CA GLN A 107 -11.38 24.20 6.60
C GLN A 107 -10.40 23.16 7.17
N LEU A 108 -9.70 22.46 6.29
CA LEU A 108 -8.61 21.57 6.65
C LEU A 108 -7.27 22.20 6.30
N VAL A 109 -6.32 22.14 7.24
CA VAL A 109 -4.91 22.44 6.94
C VAL A 109 -4.18 21.12 6.73
N ILE A 110 -3.73 20.87 5.50
CA ILE A 110 -3.08 19.64 5.09
C ILE A 110 -1.62 19.65 5.53
N ASN A 111 -1.20 18.61 6.24
CA ASN A 111 0.18 18.36 6.66
C ASN A 111 0.93 17.49 5.65
N THR A 112 0.29 16.41 5.15
CA THR A 112 0.81 15.51 4.13
C THR A 112 -0.30 15.08 3.18
N MET A 113 0.07 14.80 1.93
CA MET A 113 -0.85 14.31 0.89
C MET A 113 -0.17 13.19 0.13
N GLU A 114 -0.92 12.11 -0.07
CA GLU A 114 -0.51 10.90 -0.78
C GLU A 114 -1.57 10.55 -1.83
N GLU A 115 -1.19 9.93 -2.93
CA GLU A 115 -2.17 9.38 -3.86
C GLU A 115 -3.00 8.30 -3.15
N ALA A 116 -4.33 8.39 -3.25
CA ALA A 116 -5.21 7.40 -2.64
C ALA A 116 -5.04 6.05 -3.35
N GLY A 117 -5.03 4.99 -2.57
CA GLY A 117 -4.67 3.65 -3.01
C GLY A 117 -3.27 3.26 -2.54
N PHE A 118 -2.24 4.03 -2.84
CA PHE A 118 -0.87 3.72 -2.43
C PHE A 118 -0.72 3.64 -0.90
N GLY A 119 -1.18 4.65 -0.15
CA GLY A 119 -1.06 4.67 1.30
C GLY A 119 -1.93 3.61 2.01
N ILE A 120 -3.09 3.25 1.43
CA ILE A 120 -3.94 2.16 1.95
C ILE A 120 -3.26 0.81 1.70
N LEU A 121 -2.76 0.60 0.48
CA LEU A 121 -2.07 -0.62 0.13
C LEU A 121 -0.79 -0.78 0.94
N GLN A 122 -0.02 0.29 1.12
CA GLN A 122 1.19 0.27 1.94
C GLN A 122 0.87 -0.12 3.40
N ARG A 123 -0.17 0.45 4.00
CA ARG A 123 -0.58 0.05 5.37
C ARG A 123 -1.00 -1.39 5.46
N LYS A 124 -1.82 -1.88 4.51
CA LYS A 124 -2.21 -3.30 4.45
C LYS A 124 -1.01 -4.22 4.30
N PHE A 125 -0.02 -3.81 3.50
CA PHE A 125 1.24 -4.53 3.36
C PHE A 125 2.00 -4.60 4.69
N ASP A 126 2.17 -3.47 5.38
CA ASP A 126 2.89 -3.40 6.65
C ASP A 126 2.18 -4.19 7.76
N GLU A 127 0.84 -4.10 7.84
CA GLU A 127 0.02 -4.89 8.77
C GLU A 127 0.16 -6.39 8.51
N LEU A 128 0.07 -6.83 7.25
CA LEU A 128 0.22 -8.23 6.89
C LEU A 128 1.64 -8.73 7.15
N LYS A 129 2.66 -7.95 6.80
CA LYS A 129 4.06 -8.27 7.09
C LYS A 129 4.29 -8.45 8.58
N MET A 130 3.77 -7.54 9.41
CA MET A 130 3.87 -7.64 10.87
C MET A 130 3.16 -8.89 11.40
N LYS A 131 1.95 -9.19 10.90
CA LYS A 131 1.19 -10.38 11.25
C LYS A 131 1.98 -11.66 10.97
N LEU A 132 2.46 -11.82 9.73
CA LEU A 132 3.21 -13.02 9.32
C LEU A 132 4.57 -13.13 10.03
N SER A 133 5.21 -12.01 10.36
CA SER A 133 6.43 -11.99 11.17
C SER A 133 6.17 -12.49 12.59
N ASN A 134 5.09 -12.04 13.24
CA ASN A 134 4.70 -12.48 14.58
C ASN A 134 4.32 -13.97 14.62
N GLU A 135 3.79 -14.50 13.52
CA GLU A 135 3.50 -15.94 13.35
C GLU A 135 4.75 -16.76 12.97
N GLY A 136 5.91 -16.15 12.72
CA GLY A 136 7.16 -16.80 12.37
C GLY A 136 7.31 -17.21 10.91
N LEU A 137 6.38 -16.85 10.01
CA LEU A 137 6.43 -17.26 8.60
C LEU A 137 7.56 -16.61 7.79
N ILE A 138 8.18 -15.58 8.34
CA ILE A 138 9.29 -14.84 7.70
C ILE A 138 10.66 -15.29 8.22
N ASP A 139 10.69 -16.15 9.24
CA ASP A 139 11.93 -16.55 9.88
C ASP A 139 12.83 -17.35 8.92
N VAL A 140 14.10 -16.94 8.87
CA VAL A 140 15.12 -17.56 8.01
C VAL A 140 15.35 -19.04 8.33
N SER A 141 15.05 -19.47 9.56
CA SER A 141 15.20 -20.87 9.99
C SER A 141 14.32 -21.87 9.22
N TYR A 142 13.19 -21.41 8.66
CA TYR A 142 12.29 -22.23 7.87
C TYR A 142 12.61 -22.28 6.38
N LYS A 143 13.53 -21.42 5.90
CA LYS A 143 13.86 -21.34 4.48
C LYS A 143 14.63 -22.56 4.00
N GLN A 144 14.14 -23.14 2.92
CA GLN A 144 14.73 -24.31 2.27
C GLN A 144 15.96 -23.89 1.46
N LYS A 145 16.90 -24.82 1.31
CA LYS A 145 18.09 -24.59 0.48
C LYS A 145 17.71 -24.72 -0.99
N ILE A 146 18.15 -23.78 -1.80
CA ILE A 146 18.00 -23.85 -3.24
C ILE A 146 18.85 -25.00 -3.79
N PRO A 147 18.26 -25.95 -4.55
CA PRO A 147 18.99 -27.08 -5.13
C PRO A 147 19.98 -26.57 -6.18
N LYS A 148 21.16 -27.17 -6.20
CA LYS A 148 22.15 -26.92 -7.27
C LYS A 148 21.80 -27.81 -8.47
N ASN A 149 21.80 -27.23 -9.68
CA ASN A 149 21.54 -27.93 -10.94
C ASN A 149 20.20 -28.70 -10.94
N PRO A 150 19.05 -28.01 -10.78
CA PRO A 150 17.75 -28.67 -10.78
C PRO A 150 17.46 -29.26 -12.18
N SER A 151 16.96 -30.49 -12.22
CA SER A 151 16.58 -31.16 -13.48
C SER A 151 15.31 -30.54 -14.08
N ILE A 152 14.36 -30.15 -13.21
CA ILE A 152 13.08 -29.56 -13.62
C ILE A 152 12.81 -28.29 -12.80
N VAL A 153 12.72 -27.17 -13.50
CA VAL A 153 12.35 -25.87 -12.93
C VAL A 153 10.89 -25.58 -13.27
N GLY A 154 10.06 -25.43 -12.25
CA GLY A 154 8.69 -24.96 -12.41
C GLY A 154 8.65 -23.44 -12.42
N VAL A 155 7.88 -22.83 -13.33
CA VAL A 155 7.72 -21.38 -13.40
C VAL A 155 6.24 -21.02 -13.32
N ILE A 156 5.87 -20.32 -12.25
CA ILE A 156 4.52 -19.81 -12.01
C ILE A 156 4.49 -18.35 -12.50
N THR A 157 3.87 -18.10 -13.64
CA THR A 157 3.86 -16.76 -14.25
C THR A 157 2.83 -16.69 -15.39
N SER A 158 2.64 -15.50 -15.95
CA SER A 158 1.83 -15.32 -17.16
C SER A 158 2.55 -15.94 -18.37
N PRO A 159 1.87 -16.79 -19.17
CA PRO A 159 2.50 -17.50 -20.29
C PRO A 159 2.91 -16.57 -21.45
N THR A 160 2.38 -15.35 -21.51
CA THR A 160 2.65 -14.37 -22.58
C THR A 160 3.51 -13.20 -22.12
N GLY A 161 3.83 -13.12 -20.82
CA GLY A 161 4.57 -12.00 -20.21
C GLY A 161 6.03 -11.91 -20.66
N ALA A 162 6.67 -10.78 -20.34
CA ALA A 162 8.12 -10.61 -20.53
C ALA A 162 8.92 -11.52 -19.58
N ALA A 163 8.47 -11.68 -18.34
CA ALA A 163 9.15 -12.45 -17.30
C ALA A 163 9.47 -13.89 -17.73
N ILE A 164 8.53 -14.60 -18.37
CA ILE A 164 8.78 -15.97 -18.85
C ILE A 164 9.82 -16.00 -19.98
N LYS A 165 9.79 -15.02 -20.87
CA LYS A 165 10.77 -14.94 -21.97
C LYS A 165 12.19 -14.73 -21.43
N ASP A 166 12.32 -13.87 -20.43
CA ASP A 166 13.58 -13.57 -19.75
C ASP A 166 14.14 -14.82 -19.06
N ILE A 167 13.32 -15.52 -18.29
CA ILE A 167 13.70 -16.77 -17.61
C ILE A 167 14.16 -17.80 -18.64
N LEU A 168 13.36 -18.06 -19.68
CA LEU A 168 13.69 -19.04 -20.71
C LEU A 168 14.96 -18.69 -21.48
N SER A 169 15.19 -17.40 -21.77
CA SER A 169 16.40 -16.95 -22.45
C SER A 169 17.65 -17.24 -21.62
N VAL A 170 17.61 -16.96 -20.31
CA VAL A 170 18.75 -17.22 -19.40
C VAL A 170 18.99 -18.72 -19.25
N LEU A 171 17.95 -19.51 -18.97
CA LEU A 171 18.07 -20.97 -18.79
C LEU A 171 18.60 -21.64 -20.06
N LYS A 172 18.07 -21.28 -21.22
CA LYS A 172 18.55 -21.83 -22.53
C LYS A 172 20.03 -21.55 -22.75
N ARG A 173 20.52 -20.39 -22.33
CA ARG A 173 21.92 -20.00 -22.53
C ARG A 173 22.85 -20.66 -21.52
N ARG A 174 22.44 -20.71 -20.22
CA ARG A 174 23.34 -21.12 -19.12
C ARG A 174 23.17 -22.60 -18.74
N PHE A 175 21.95 -23.12 -18.85
CA PHE A 175 21.63 -24.48 -18.40
C PHE A 175 20.64 -25.18 -19.36
N PRO A 176 21.07 -25.49 -20.62
CA PRO A 176 20.18 -26.00 -21.68
C PRO A 176 19.61 -27.40 -21.42
N LEU A 177 20.16 -28.15 -20.47
CA LEU A 177 19.67 -29.50 -20.12
C LEU A 177 18.48 -29.47 -19.12
N THR A 178 18.24 -28.35 -18.46
CA THR A 178 17.11 -28.23 -17.53
C THR A 178 15.78 -28.21 -18.27
N LYS A 179 14.81 -28.93 -17.78
CA LYS A 179 13.43 -28.88 -18.27
C LYS A 179 12.70 -27.74 -17.56
N VAL A 180 11.91 -27.00 -18.29
CA VAL A 180 11.07 -25.93 -17.71
C VAL A 180 9.62 -26.35 -17.81
N LEU A 181 8.94 -26.43 -16.68
CA LEU A 181 7.50 -26.66 -16.58
C LEU A 181 6.81 -25.36 -16.23
N ILE A 182 5.90 -24.89 -17.08
CA ILE A 182 5.17 -23.65 -16.88
C ILE A 182 3.84 -23.95 -16.21
N TYR A 183 3.57 -23.27 -15.08
CA TYR A 183 2.27 -23.18 -14.44
C TYR A 183 1.65 -21.84 -14.82
N PRO A 184 0.80 -21.81 -15.86
CA PRO A 184 0.27 -20.56 -16.38
C PRO A 184 -0.77 -19.98 -15.40
N THR A 185 -0.61 -18.67 -15.09
CA THR A 185 -1.51 -17.97 -14.17
C THR A 185 -1.63 -16.50 -14.55
N ALA A 186 -2.73 -15.85 -14.18
CA ALA A 186 -2.77 -14.41 -14.10
C ALA A 186 -1.83 -13.92 -12.98
N VAL A 187 -1.08 -12.86 -13.23
CA VAL A 187 -0.11 -12.27 -12.28
C VAL A 187 -0.48 -10.86 -11.87
N GLN A 188 -1.66 -10.39 -12.26
CA GLN A 188 -2.26 -9.11 -11.90
C GLN A 188 -3.77 -9.14 -12.11
N GLY A 189 -4.48 -8.19 -11.49
CA GLY A 189 -5.94 -8.08 -11.57
C GLY A 189 -6.67 -9.01 -10.62
N ASP A 190 -8.00 -8.92 -10.68
CA ASP A 190 -8.90 -9.65 -9.79
C ASP A 190 -8.77 -11.16 -10.00
N GLY A 191 -8.73 -11.91 -8.88
CA GLY A 191 -8.60 -13.37 -8.90
C GLY A 191 -7.21 -13.91 -9.19
N ALA A 192 -6.20 -13.06 -9.44
CA ALA A 192 -4.84 -13.52 -9.69
C ALA A 192 -4.23 -14.22 -8.46
N ALA A 193 -4.47 -13.73 -7.25
CA ALA A 193 -3.98 -14.34 -6.01
C ALA A 193 -4.46 -15.80 -5.86
N GLN A 194 -5.74 -16.06 -6.11
CA GLN A 194 -6.31 -17.41 -6.03
C GLN A 194 -5.72 -18.34 -7.09
N GLN A 195 -5.47 -17.83 -8.31
CA GLN A 195 -4.85 -18.63 -9.36
C GLN A 195 -3.38 -18.95 -9.04
N ILE A 196 -2.62 -17.98 -8.51
CA ILE A 196 -1.24 -18.20 -8.05
C ILE A 196 -1.22 -19.25 -6.94
N GLN A 197 -2.08 -19.11 -5.94
CA GLN A 197 -2.22 -20.09 -4.86
C GLN A 197 -2.48 -21.51 -5.42
N GLN A 198 -3.44 -21.64 -6.34
CA GLN A 198 -3.78 -22.93 -6.93
C GLN A 198 -2.62 -23.53 -7.74
N CYS A 199 -1.82 -22.70 -8.43
CA CYS A 199 -0.62 -23.17 -9.13
C CYS A 199 0.44 -23.73 -8.16
N ILE A 200 0.65 -23.09 -7.00
CA ILE A 200 1.56 -23.58 -5.97
C ILE A 200 1.07 -24.93 -5.43
N ILE A 201 -0.22 -25.03 -5.10
CA ILE A 201 -0.85 -26.29 -4.63
C ILE A 201 -0.66 -27.40 -5.67
N ASN A 202 -0.96 -27.13 -6.94
CA ASN A 202 -0.86 -28.11 -8.02
C ASN A 202 0.59 -28.58 -8.20
N ALA A 203 1.57 -27.67 -8.14
CA ALA A 203 2.99 -28.01 -8.25
C ALA A 203 3.43 -28.95 -7.10
N ASN A 204 3.01 -28.65 -5.86
CA ASN A 204 3.31 -29.47 -4.69
C ASN A 204 2.62 -30.83 -4.72
N GLN A 205 1.40 -30.92 -5.25
CA GLN A 205 0.71 -32.20 -5.43
C GLN A 205 1.38 -33.09 -6.49
N GLN A 206 1.83 -32.48 -7.60
CA GLN A 206 2.49 -33.17 -8.69
C GLN A 206 3.91 -33.63 -8.34
N LYS A 207 4.61 -32.90 -7.49
CA LYS A 207 6.01 -33.15 -7.05
C LYS A 207 6.97 -33.43 -8.21
N THR A 208 6.77 -32.78 -9.33
CA THR A 208 7.58 -32.99 -10.56
C THR A 208 8.74 -32.03 -10.67
N CYS A 209 8.70 -30.88 -9.98
CA CYS A 209 9.73 -29.85 -10.04
C CYS A 209 10.67 -29.95 -8.84
N ASP A 210 11.95 -29.66 -9.10
CA ASP A 210 12.97 -29.58 -8.03
C ASP A 210 12.97 -28.21 -7.36
N ILE A 211 12.45 -27.19 -8.06
CA ILE A 211 12.36 -25.81 -7.61
C ILE A 211 11.25 -25.08 -8.35
N LEU A 212 10.63 -24.09 -7.71
CA LEU A 212 9.65 -23.18 -8.31
C LEU A 212 10.20 -21.76 -8.39
N ILE A 213 9.92 -21.08 -9.49
CA ILE A 213 10.12 -19.64 -9.65
C ILE A 213 8.74 -18.99 -9.75
N LEU A 214 8.37 -18.20 -8.76
CA LEU A 214 7.19 -17.35 -8.79
C LEU A 214 7.59 -15.99 -9.35
N SER A 215 7.05 -15.58 -10.50
CA SER A 215 7.65 -14.50 -11.25
C SER A 215 6.63 -13.58 -11.92
N ARG A 216 6.93 -12.28 -11.83
CA ARG A 216 6.27 -11.20 -12.55
C ARG A 216 7.26 -10.06 -12.77
N GLY A 217 7.20 -9.40 -13.93
CA GLY A 217 7.95 -8.17 -14.19
C GLY A 217 7.52 -7.02 -13.27
N GLY A 218 8.16 -5.87 -13.36
CA GLY A 218 7.79 -4.68 -12.60
C GLY A 218 6.39 -4.15 -12.93
N GLY A 219 5.90 -3.22 -12.12
CA GLY A 219 4.59 -2.59 -12.25
C GLY A 219 4.27 -1.73 -11.04
N SER A 220 3.06 -1.17 -10.99
CA SER A 220 2.58 -0.43 -9.84
C SER A 220 2.31 -1.36 -8.65
N ILE A 221 2.13 -0.78 -7.45
CA ILE A 221 1.83 -1.57 -6.24
C ILE A 221 0.51 -2.36 -6.39
N GLU A 222 -0.46 -1.80 -7.09
CA GLU A 222 -1.73 -2.44 -7.41
C GLU A 222 -1.52 -3.68 -8.30
N ASP A 223 -0.66 -3.57 -9.27
CA ASP A 223 -0.30 -4.66 -10.16
C ASP A 223 0.43 -5.80 -9.44
N LEU A 224 1.24 -5.47 -8.44
CA LEU A 224 1.98 -6.42 -7.61
C LEU A 224 1.14 -6.97 -6.45
N TRP A 225 -0.07 -6.43 -6.24
CA TRP A 225 -0.88 -6.73 -5.08
C TRP A 225 -1.23 -8.22 -4.89
N PRO A 226 -1.46 -9.04 -5.94
CA PRO A 226 -1.67 -10.47 -5.77
C PRO A 226 -0.54 -11.21 -5.02
N PHE A 227 0.68 -10.67 -5.04
CA PHE A 227 1.83 -11.22 -4.31
C PHE A 227 1.94 -10.70 -2.87
N ASN A 228 1.04 -9.77 -2.48
CA ASN A 228 0.82 -9.29 -1.13
C ASN A 228 -0.43 -9.92 -0.47
N ASP A 229 -0.98 -10.98 -1.08
CA ASP A 229 -2.13 -11.69 -0.55
C ASP A 229 -1.71 -12.73 0.50
N GLU A 230 -2.44 -12.79 1.62
CA GLU A 230 -2.14 -13.71 2.72
C GLU A 230 -2.27 -15.18 2.31
N LEU A 231 -3.23 -15.52 1.44
CA LEU A 231 -3.42 -16.89 0.97
C LEU A 231 -2.20 -17.35 0.17
N VAL A 232 -1.68 -16.50 -0.70
CA VAL A 232 -0.46 -16.79 -1.48
C VAL A 232 0.74 -16.94 -0.54
N ALA A 233 0.93 -16.01 0.39
CA ALA A 233 2.04 -16.06 1.35
C ALA A 233 2.03 -17.38 2.16
N ARG A 234 0.88 -17.78 2.66
CA ARG A 234 0.74 -19.02 3.43
C ARG A 234 1.00 -20.27 2.59
N GLU A 235 0.63 -20.25 1.31
CA GLU A 235 0.87 -21.37 0.42
C GLU A 235 2.34 -21.46 -0.02
N VAL A 236 3.01 -20.32 -0.21
CA VAL A 236 4.46 -20.25 -0.41
C VAL A 236 5.20 -20.86 0.78
N PHE A 237 4.81 -20.49 2.01
CA PHE A 237 5.43 -21.02 3.23
C PHE A 237 5.24 -22.53 3.42
N LYS A 238 4.07 -23.06 3.03
CA LYS A 238 3.76 -24.51 3.12
C LYS A 238 4.40 -25.35 2.03
N SER A 239 4.98 -24.73 1.02
CA SER A 239 5.52 -25.48 -0.12
C SER A 239 6.65 -26.41 0.31
N GLU A 240 6.54 -27.68 -0.09
CA GLU A 240 7.62 -28.66 0.07
C GLU A 240 8.70 -28.50 -1.01
N ILE A 241 8.37 -27.83 -2.11
CA ILE A 241 9.29 -27.50 -3.20
C ILE A 241 9.85 -26.11 -2.92
N PRO A 242 11.18 -25.89 -2.91
CA PRO A 242 11.78 -24.59 -2.72
C PRO A 242 11.24 -23.55 -3.71
N ILE A 243 10.92 -22.35 -3.23
CA ILE A 243 10.36 -21.27 -4.06
C ILE A 243 11.31 -20.08 -4.09
N ILE A 244 11.64 -19.62 -5.31
CA ILE A 244 12.28 -18.31 -5.54
C ILE A 244 11.19 -17.33 -5.92
N SER A 245 11.04 -16.25 -5.15
CA SER A 245 10.25 -15.08 -5.54
C SER A 245 11.08 -14.15 -6.43
N ALA A 246 10.55 -13.83 -7.60
CA ALA A 246 11.14 -12.92 -8.58
C ALA A 246 10.07 -11.97 -9.11
N VAL A 247 9.55 -11.15 -8.21
CA VAL A 247 8.40 -10.27 -8.43
C VAL A 247 8.86 -8.82 -8.35
N GLY A 248 8.52 -8.04 -9.38
CA GLY A 248 8.93 -6.64 -9.45
C GLY A 248 10.39 -6.44 -9.86
N HIS A 249 10.96 -5.33 -9.43
CA HIS A 249 12.36 -4.96 -9.62
C HIS A 249 13.11 -4.92 -8.28
N GLU A 250 14.34 -4.45 -8.30
CA GLU A 250 15.22 -4.43 -7.12
C GLU A 250 14.62 -3.69 -5.92
N ILE A 251 13.90 -2.60 -6.17
CA ILE A 251 13.29 -1.75 -5.16
C ILE A 251 11.89 -2.21 -4.72
N ASP A 252 11.23 -3.07 -5.51
CA ASP A 252 9.89 -3.55 -5.22
C ASP A 252 9.97 -4.74 -4.26
N PHE A 253 9.28 -4.67 -3.12
CA PHE A 253 9.18 -5.76 -2.18
C PHE A 253 7.72 -6.19 -2.03
N THR A 254 7.50 -7.49 -2.16
CA THR A 254 6.20 -8.12 -1.90
C THR A 254 6.25 -9.04 -0.69
N ILE A 255 5.08 -9.41 -0.16
CA ILE A 255 5.00 -10.37 0.96
C ILE A 255 5.60 -11.73 0.56
N THR A 256 5.42 -12.14 -0.70
CA THR A 256 6.03 -13.39 -1.19
C THR A 256 7.56 -13.38 -1.12
N ASP A 257 8.22 -12.20 -1.23
CA ASP A 257 9.67 -12.10 -1.10
C ASP A 257 10.17 -12.41 0.32
N PHE A 258 9.36 -12.10 1.34
CA PHE A 258 9.71 -12.36 2.72
C PHE A 258 9.48 -13.82 3.12
N VAL A 259 8.45 -14.46 2.59
CA VAL A 259 8.07 -15.84 2.95
C VAL A 259 8.71 -16.90 2.07
N SER A 260 9.14 -16.57 0.84
CA SER A 260 9.83 -17.51 -0.06
C SER A 260 11.22 -17.88 0.46
N ASP A 261 11.76 -18.98 -0.03
CA ASP A 261 13.07 -19.47 0.35
C ASP A 261 14.20 -18.56 -0.12
N PHE A 262 14.01 -17.93 -1.28
CA PHE A 262 14.96 -16.97 -1.82
C PHE A 262 14.24 -15.85 -2.59
N ARG A 263 14.76 -14.62 -2.48
CA ARG A 263 14.32 -13.49 -3.28
C ARG A 263 15.33 -13.21 -4.40
N ALA A 264 14.86 -13.16 -5.63
CA ALA A 264 15.63 -12.66 -6.77
C ALA A 264 15.11 -11.27 -7.18
N PRO A 265 15.98 -10.29 -7.47
CA PRO A 265 15.57 -8.94 -7.81
C PRO A 265 14.85 -8.84 -9.17
N THR A 266 15.01 -9.83 -10.02
CA THR A 266 14.36 -9.89 -11.35
C THR A 266 14.10 -11.34 -11.78
N PRO A 267 13.19 -11.58 -12.73
CA PRO A 267 13.00 -12.91 -13.33
C PRO A 267 14.28 -13.51 -13.92
N SER A 268 15.10 -12.69 -14.59
CA SER A 268 16.40 -13.11 -15.13
C SER A 268 17.37 -13.56 -14.02
N ALA A 269 17.44 -12.79 -12.91
CA ALA A 269 18.27 -13.15 -11.76
C ALA A 269 17.84 -14.47 -11.11
N ALA A 270 16.53 -14.73 -11.03
CA ALA A 270 16.03 -16.03 -10.53
C ALA A 270 16.52 -17.20 -11.40
N ALA A 271 16.50 -17.03 -12.71
CA ALA A 271 17.02 -18.05 -13.64
C ALA A 271 18.55 -18.23 -13.51
N GLU A 272 19.30 -17.18 -13.15
CA GLU A 272 20.75 -17.28 -12.88
C GLU A 272 21.06 -18.01 -11.57
N ILE A 273 20.24 -17.84 -10.54
CA ILE A 273 20.42 -18.46 -9.23
C ILE A 273 20.26 -19.99 -9.30
N VAL A 274 19.41 -20.49 -10.21
CA VAL A 274 19.16 -21.94 -10.35
C VAL A 274 20.16 -22.62 -11.32
N THR A 275 21.09 -21.87 -11.86
CA THR A 275 22.13 -22.35 -12.79
C THR A 275 23.53 -22.20 -12.18
#